data_cacd48b1f3060366379a6246b01e6e7f
#
_entry.id   cacd48b1f3060366379a6246b01e6e7f
#
_cell.length_a   1.000
_cell.length_b   1.000
_cell.length_c   1.000
_cell.angle_alpha   90.00
_cell.angle_beta   90.00
_cell.angle_gamma   90.00
#
_symmetry.space_group_name_H-M   'P 1'
#
loop_
_entity.id
_entity.type
_entity.pdbx_description
1 polymer ?
#
loop_
_entity_poly.entity_id
_entity_poly.type
_entity_poly.pdbx_seq_one_letter_code
_entity_poly.pdbx_strand_id
1 'polypeptide(L)'
;VKYSKKFYPIYSITIESIARLEAQESLILYPISSILNIFLDGFEYTEKEISRDRELAADKKSVSMTNNPNNAALALLKVHAYAPIMDILMDKNCEEIKQGRVFKNLSSTYEDISKHATREELISYINNFIEKHPTDTHPPINERLNALQINQEEYLDKAVQILDTSNN
;
A
#
# COMPACT_ATOMS: atom_id res chain seq x y z
N VAL A 1 -7.98 -15.50 -6.71
CA VAL A 1 -6.94 -16.55 -6.76
C VAL A 1 -6.88 -17.26 -8.14
N LYS A 2 -8.01 -17.46 -8.84
CA LYS A 2 -8.02 -18.18 -10.14
C LYS A 2 -7.50 -17.32 -11.32
N TYR A 3 -7.68 -16.00 -11.26
CA TYR A 3 -7.24 -15.04 -12.29
C TYR A 3 -5.73 -14.80 -12.22
N SER A 4 -5.17 -14.57 -11.04
CA SER A 4 -3.75 -14.28 -10.88
C SER A 4 -2.85 -15.41 -11.37
N LYS A 5 -3.22 -16.69 -11.17
CA LYS A 5 -2.43 -17.84 -11.65
C LYS A 5 -2.30 -17.95 -13.17
N LYS A 6 -3.29 -17.44 -13.92
CA LYS A 6 -3.24 -17.45 -15.40
C LYS A 6 -2.61 -16.17 -15.96
N PHE A 7 -2.71 -15.11 -15.22
CA PHE A 7 -2.34 -13.78 -15.63
C PHE A 7 -0.84 -13.50 -15.51
N TYR A 8 -0.26 -13.73 -14.35
CA TYR A 8 1.18 -13.46 -14.14
C TYR A 8 2.11 -14.10 -15.16
N PRO A 9 1.88 -15.36 -15.62
CA PRO A 9 2.70 -15.93 -16.68
C PRO A 9 2.61 -15.17 -18.00
N ILE A 10 1.40 -14.73 -18.42
CA ILE A 10 1.21 -13.97 -19.65
C ILE A 10 1.88 -12.60 -19.53
N TYR A 11 1.66 -11.91 -18.43
CA TYR A 11 2.26 -10.62 -18.13
C TYR A 11 3.79 -10.69 -18.13
N SER A 12 4.38 -11.66 -17.45
CA SER A 12 5.82 -11.90 -17.43
C SER A 12 6.40 -12.18 -18.81
N ILE A 13 5.75 -13.03 -19.60
CA ILE A 13 6.17 -13.34 -20.99
C ILE A 13 6.09 -12.08 -21.86
N THR A 14 5.06 -11.25 -21.68
CA THR A 14 4.90 -10.01 -22.47
C THR A 14 6.00 -9.01 -22.14
N ILE A 15 6.30 -8.77 -20.85
CA ILE A 15 7.42 -7.90 -20.44
C ILE A 15 8.75 -8.40 -21.02
N GLU A 16 9.02 -9.70 -20.91
CA GLU A 16 10.25 -10.28 -21.44
C GLU A 16 10.33 -10.15 -22.97
N SER A 17 9.20 -10.29 -23.66
CA SER A 17 9.13 -10.10 -25.12
C SER A 17 9.41 -8.67 -25.53
N ILE A 18 8.86 -7.68 -24.80
CA ILE A 18 9.14 -6.25 -25.03
C ILE A 18 10.62 -5.96 -24.82
N ALA A 19 11.18 -6.40 -23.69
CA ALA A 19 12.60 -6.18 -23.40
C ALA A 19 13.52 -6.76 -24.50
N ARG A 20 13.16 -7.95 -25.05
CA ARG A 20 13.91 -8.54 -26.16
C ARG A 20 13.77 -7.77 -27.47
N LEU A 21 12.58 -7.21 -27.76
CA LEU A 21 12.34 -6.39 -28.95
C LEU A 21 13.12 -5.07 -28.88
N GLU A 22 13.11 -4.44 -27.71
CA GLU A 22 13.82 -3.18 -27.48
C GLU A 22 15.34 -3.35 -27.52
N ALA A 23 15.85 -4.48 -27.03
CA ALA A 23 17.28 -4.81 -27.08
C ALA A 23 17.82 -5.00 -28.50
N GLN A 24 16.95 -5.17 -29.50
CA GLN A 24 17.38 -5.28 -30.90
C GLN A 24 17.62 -3.94 -31.61
N GLU A 25 17.31 -2.81 -30.95
CA GLU A 25 17.50 -1.44 -31.46
C GLU A 25 16.97 -1.22 -32.90
N SER A 26 15.98 -2.01 -33.32
CA SER A 26 15.43 -2.00 -34.66
C SER A 26 14.25 -1.04 -34.80
N LEU A 27 14.38 -0.04 -35.68
CA LEU A 27 13.28 0.90 -35.97
C LEU A 27 12.01 0.21 -36.49
N ILE A 28 12.13 -0.99 -37.11
CA ILE A 28 10.99 -1.75 -37.61
C ILE A 28 10.22 -2.42 -36.46
N LEU A 29 10.91 -2.77 -35.39
CA LEU A 29 10.30 -3.45 -34.21
C LEU A 29 9.70 -2.47 -33.19
N TYR A 30 10.08 -1.20 -33.26
CA TYR A 30 9.61 -0.17 -32.34
C TYR A 30 8.07 -0.03 -32.30
N PRO A 31 7.32 -0.04 -33.43
CA PRO A 31 5.86 0.00 -33.37
C PRO A 31 5.24 -1.21 -32.65
N ILE A 32 5.88 -2.38 -32.76
CA ILE A 32 5.39 -3.61 -32.13
C ILE A 32 5.56 -3.52 -30.61
N SER A 33 6.73 -3.10 -30.14
CA SER A 33 6.97 -2.89 -28.70
C SER A 33 6.04 -1.82 -28.13
N SER A 34 5.77 -0.74 -28.86
CA SER A 34 4.83 0.31 -28.45
C SER A 34 3.40 -0.19 -28.29
N ILE A 35 2.92 -1.02 -29.22
CA ILE A 35 1.58 -1.64 -29.11
C ILE A 35 1.51 -2.56 -27.89
N LEU A 36 2.54 -3.38 -27.65
CA LEU A 36 2.60 -4.27 -26.50
C LEU A 36 2.63 -3.48 -25.18
N ASN A 37 3.36 -2.36 -25.13
CA ASN A 37 3.37 -1.46 -23.96
C ASN A 37 1.99 -0.87 -23.67
N ILE A 38 1.27 -0.39 -24.70
CA ILE A 38 -0.12 0.10 -24.55
C ILE A 38 -1.03 -1.00 -23.99
N PHE A 39 -0.85 -2.24 -24.44
CA PHE A 39 -1.58 -3.38 -23.91
C PHE A 39 -1.26 -3.65 -22.43
N LEU A 40 0.02 -3.59 -22.05
CA LEU A 40 0.45 -3.77 -20.65
C LEU A 40 -0.12 -2.69 -19.75
N ASP A 41 -0.04 -1.40 -20.17
CA ASP A 41 -0.56 -0.28 -19.42
C ASP A 41 -2.08 -0.41 -19.18
N GLY A 42 -2.85 -0.75 -20.20
CA GLY A 42 -4.29 -0.99 -20.08
C GLY A 42 -4.61 -2.16 -19.16
N PHE A 43 -3.75 -3.14 -19.16
CA PHE A 43 -3.88 -4.33 -18.33
C PHE A 43 -3.56 -4.04 -16.86
N GLU A 44 -2.45 -3.34 -16.58
CA GLU A 44 -2.09 -2.89 -15.23
C GLU A 44 -3.18 -2.01 -14.62
N TYR A 45 -3.74 -1.11 -15.44
CA TYR A 45 -4.85 -0.27 -14.98
C TYR A 45 -6.04 -1.11 -14.52
N THR A 46 -6.43 -2.10 -15.33
CA THR A 46 -7.56 -3.00 -15.00
C THR A 46 -7.27 -3.86 -13.77
N GLU A 47 -6.04 -4.35 -13.62
CA GLU A 47 -5.65 -5.14 -12.46
C GLU A 47 -5.71 -4.32 -11.17
N LYS A 48 -5.24 -3.09 -11.21
CA LYS A 48 -5.31 -2.15 -10.07
C LYS A 48 -6.76 -1.83 -9.69
N GLU A 49 -7.64 -1.65 -10.66
CA GLU A 49 -9.07 -1.44 -10.43
C GLU A 49 -9.71 -2.66 -9.74
N ILE A 50 -9.47 -3.86 -10.26
CA ILE A 50 -9.94 -5.10 -9.64
C ILE A 50 -9.36 -5.30 -8.24
N SER A 51 -8.11 -4.91 -8.01
CA SER A 51 -7.47 -4.98 -6.68
C SER A 51 -8.20 -4.08 -5.68
N ARG A 52 -8.47 -2.84 -6.06
CA ARG A 52 -9.24 -1.88 -5.23
C ARG A 52 -10.64 -2.40 -4.89
N ASP A 53 -11.37 -2.92 -5.86
CA ASP A 53 -12.70 -3.49 -5.63
C ASP A 53 -12.67 -4.67 -4.66
N ARG A 54 -11.65 -5.51 -4.75
CA ARG A 54 -11.46 -6.64 -3.82
C ARG A 54 -11.17 -6.19 -2.40
N GLU A 55 -10.41 -5.12 -2.21
CA GLU A 55 -10.16 -4.57 -0.88
C GLU A 55 -11.42 -3.99 -0.26
N LEU A 56 -12.18 -3.20 -1.02
CA LEU A 56 -13.49 -2.70 -0.56
C LEU A 56 -14.45 -3.84 -0.19
N ALA A 57 -14.46 -4.90 -0.98
CA ALA A 57 -15.26 -6.09 -0.67
C ALA A 57 -14.75 -6.84 0.57
N ALA A 58 -13.43 -6.92 0.76
CA ALA A 58 -12.81 -7.54 1.92
C ALA A 58 -13.11 -6.75 3.21
N ASP A 59 -13.03 -5.43 3.16
CA ASP A 59 -13.40 -4.55 4.28
C ASP A 59 -14.85 -4.76 4.70
N LYS A 60 -15.80 -4.72 3.74
CA LYS A 60 -17.22 -5.00 3.99
C LYS A 60 -17.43 -6.40 4.59
N LYS A 61 -16.70 -7.39 4.07
CA LYS A 61 -16.78 -8.76 4.58
C LYS A 61 -16.25 -8.86 6.01
N SER A 62 -15.13 -8.21 6.30
CA SER A 62 -14.54 -8.15 7.65
C SER A 62 -15.53 -7.56 8.65
N VAL A 63 -16.15 -6.42 8.31
CA VAL A 63 -17.19 -5.81 9.15
C VAL A 63 -18.39 -6.74 9.35
N SER A 64 -18.85 -7.43 8.29
CA SER A 64 -19.97 -8.36 8.38
C SER A 64 -19.68 -9.57 9.29
N MET A 65 -18.42 -9.99 9.37
CA MET A 65 -18.00 -11.12 10.22
C MET A 65 -17.80 -10.73 11.67
N THR A 66 -17.27 -9.53 11.91
CA THR A 66 -16.97 -9.03 13.26
C THR A 66 -18.13 -8.28 13.88
N ASN A 67 -19.10 -7.86 13.06
CA ASN A 67 -20.20 -6.96 13.42
C ASN A 67 -19.73 -5.69 14.14
N ASN A 68 -18.53 -5.22 13.81
CA ASN A 68 -17.90 -4.08 14.47
C ASN A 68 -17.21 -3.16 13.44
N PRO A 69 -17.96 -2.24 12.79
CA PRO A 69 -17.41 -1.30 11.83
C PRO A 69 -16.40 -0.34 12.46
N ASN A 70 -16.58 0.02 13.73
CA ASN A 70 -15.72 0.96 14.43
C ASN A 70 -14.29 0.41 14.60
N ASN A 71 -14.17 -0.86 14.94
CA ASN A 71 -12.86 -1.50 15.05
C ASN A 71 -12.17 -1.62 13.68
N ALA A 72 -12.93 -1.87 12.62
CA ALA A 72 -12.40 -1.90 11.26
C ALA A 72 -11.85 -0.53 10.85
N ALA A 73 -12.61 0.54 11.10
CA ALA A 73 -12.17 1.91 10.85
C ALA A 73 -10.89 2.26 11.61
N LEU A 74 -10.88 1.95 12.90
CA LEU A 74 -9.73 2.23 13.77
C LEU A 74 -8.49 1.45 13.30
N ALA A 75 -8.64 0.19 12.91
CA ALA A 75 -7.55 -0.61 12.38
C ALA A 75 -7.01 -0.03 11.06
N LEU A 76 -7.89 0.34 10.13
CA LEU A 76 -7.50 0.96 8.86
C LEU A 76 -6.72 2.27 9.09
N LEU A 77 -7.24 3.16 9.92
CA LEU A 77 -6.58 4.43 10.23
C LEU A 77 -5.24 4.21 10.93
N LYS A 78 -5.14 3.28 11.89
CA LYS A 78 -3.87 2.94 12.54
C LYS A 78 -2.84 2.42 11.56
N VAL A 79 -3.22 1.54 10.64
CA VAL A 79 -2.29 1.06 9.61
C VAL A 79 -1.73 2.23 8.80
N HIS A 80 -2.58 3.16 8.35
CA HIS A 80 -2.13 4.31 7.55
C HIS A 80 -1.31 5.32 8.37
N ALA A 81 -1.57 5.46 9.67
CA ALA A 81 -0.79 6.32 10.55
C ALA A 81 0.62 5.76 10.82
N TYR A 82 0.73 4.45 11.02
CA TYR A 82 1.95 3.83 11.54
C TYR A 82 2.78 3.06 10.50
N ALA A 83 2.19 2.62 9.37
CA ALA A 83 2.94 1.94 8.31
C ALA A 83 4.11 2.76 7.75
N PRO A 84 3.97 4.09 7.50
CA PRO A 84 5.09 4.90 7.02
C PRO A 84 6.30 4.93 7.95
N ILE A 85 6.11 4.70 9.25
CA ILE A 85 7.23 4.58 10.21
C ILE A 85 8.11 3.37 9.88
N MET A 86 7.52 2.29 9.34
CA MET A 86 8.29 1.14 8.90
C MET A 86 9.21 1.48 7.73
N ASP A 87 8.75 2.29 6.77
CA ASP A 87 9.56 2.73 5.64
C ASP A 87 10.73 3.59 6.13
N ILE A 88 10.47 4.54 7.05
CA ILE A 88 11.51 5.35 7.70
C ILE A 88 12.53 4.48 8.42
N LEU A 89 12.07 3.45 9.13
CA LEU A 89 12.95 2.50 9.82
C LEU A 89 13.82 1.71 8.83
N MET A 90 13.23 1.24 7.73
CA MET A 90 13.96 0.47 6.71
C MET A 90 15.00 1.33 6.01
N ASP A 91 14.69 2.59 5.68
CA ASP A 91 15.65 3.54 5.12
C ASP A 91 16.83 3.79 6.08
N LYS A 92 16.54 4.04 7.36
CA LYS A 92 17.57 4.19 8.38
C LYS A 92 18.43 2.93 8.52
N ASN A 93 17.82 1.76 8.49
CA ASN A 93 18.56 0.49 8.56
C ASN A 93 19.46 0.29 7.34
N CYS A 94 19.00 0.67 6.14
CA CYS A 94 19.82 0.64 4.93
C CYS A 94 21.05 1.56 5.04
N GLU A 95 20.87 2.77 5.58
CA GLU A 95 22.00 3.69 5.81
C GLU A 95 23.00 3.14 6.85
N GLU A 96 22.51 2.53 7.93
CA GLU A 96 23.37 1.89 8.92
C GLU A 96 24.16 0.71 8.32
N ILE A 97 23.52 -0.11 7.48
CA ILE A 97 24.18 -1.22 6.78
C ILE A 97 25.31 -0.71 5.88
N LYS A 98 25.10 0.39 5.13
CA LYS A 98 26.15 1.02 4.31
C LYS A 98 27.38 1.45 5.14
N GLN A 99 27.16 1.74 6.41
CA GLN A 99 28.22 2.11 7.37
C GLN A 99 28.77 0.90 8.16
N GLY A 100 28.38 -0.31 7.80
CA GLY A 100 28.80 -1.55 8.47
C GLY A 100 28.12 -1.81 9.81
N ARG A 101 27.02 -1.11 10.12
CA ARG A 101 26.22 -1.27 11.32
C ARG A 101 24.85 -1.86 10.99
N VAL A 102 24.23 -2.54 11.93
CA VAL A 102 22.87 -3.09 11.79
C VAL A 102 22.08 -2.88 13.08
N PHE A 103 20.80 -2.64 12.96
CA PHE A 103 19.93 -2.62 14.13
C PHE A 103 19.83 -4.05 14.72
N LYS A 104 20.09 -4.16 16.01
CA LYS A 104 20.01 -5.45 16.73
C LYS A 104 18.56 -5.94 16.86
N ASN A 105 17.62 -5.00 16.99
CA ASN A 105 16.21 -5.31 17.16
C ASN A 105 15.35 -4.23 16.44
N LEU A 106 14.86 -4.58 15.26
CA LEU A 106 14.01 -3.69 14.46
C LEU A 106 12.68 -3.38 15.15
N SER A 107 12.11 -4.34 15.89
CA SER A 107 10.84 -4.13 16.58
C SER A 107 10.94 -3.09 17.69
N SER A 108 12.01 -3.12 18.52
CA SER A 108 12.20 -2.08 19.54
C SER A 108 12.50 -0.72 18.94
N THR A 109 13.26 -0.67 17.84
CA THR A 109 13.52 0.59 17.15
C THR A 109 12.25 1.16 16.52
N TYR A 110 11.38 0.32 15.94
CA TYR A 110 10.07 0.73 15.45
C TYR A 110 9.18 1.29 16.56
N GLU A 111 9.14 0.61 17.70
CA GLU A 111 8.40 1.04 18.89
C GLU A 111 8.90 2.40 19.39
N ASP A 112 10.21 2.59 19.48
CA ASP A 112 10.81 3.85 19.90
C ASP A 112 10.48 4.99 18.93
N ILE A 113 10.57 4.78 17.63
CA ILE A 113 10.18 5.78 16.63
C ILE A 113 8.68 6.10 16.74
N SER A 114 7.84 5.07 16.88
CA SER A 114 6.38 5.23 16.98
C SER A 114 5.97 6.01 18.22
N LYS A 115 6.67 5.84 19.36
CA LYS A 115 6.40 6.59 20.61
C LYS A 115 6.80 8.07 20.51
N HIS A 116 7.76 8.40 19.65
CA HIS A 116 8.21 9.78 19.45
C HIS A 116 7.48 10.50 18.30
N ALA A 117 6.70 9.78 17.51
CA ALA A 117 5.91 10.38 16.44
C ALA A 117 4.85 11.32 17.03
N THR A 118 4.81 12.53 16.52
CA THR A 118 3.81 13.52 16.94
C THR A 118 2.44 13.21 16.33
N ARG A 119 1.38 13.71 16.99
CA ARG A 119 0.01 13.59 16.47
C ARG A 119 -0.12 14.17 15.07
N GLU A 120 0.50 15.30 14.83
CA GLU A 120 0.51 16.02 13.55
C GLU A 120 1.19 15.21 12.44
N GLU A 121 2.30 14.55 12.74
CA GLU A 121 2.97 13.65 11.80
C GLU A 121 2.09 12.45 11.44
N LEU A 122 1.49 11.79 12.43
CA LEU A 122 0.62 10.63 12.19
C LEU A 122 -0.62 11.00 11.36
N ILE A 123 -1.21 12.17 11.62
CA ILE A 123 -2.32 12.68 10.80
C ILE A 123 -1.85 13.00 9.37
N SER A 124 -0.66 13.60 9.23
CA SER A 124 -0.07 13.87 7.91
C SER A 124 0.12 12.58 7.11
N TYR A 125 0.57 11.50 7.75
CA TYR A 125 0.70 10.19 7.10
C TYR A 125 -0.65 9.67 6.59
N ILE A 126 -1.71 9.74 7.41
CA ILE A 126 -3.06 9.36 6.98
C ILE A 126 -3.51 10.20 5.78
N ASN A 127 -3.27 11.51 5.81
CA ASN A 127 -3.71 12.43 4.77
C ASN A 127 -3.00 12.18 3.41
N ASN A 128 -1.78 11.67 3.43
CA ASN A 128 -1.07 11.28 2.19
C ASN A 128 -1.78 10.15 1.43
N PHE A 129 -2.66 9.39 2.06
CA PHE A 129 -3.45 8.32 1.45
C PHE A 129 -4.90 8.71 1.12
N ILE A 130 -5.23 10.01 1.17
CA ILE A 130 -6.57 10.51 0.81
C ILE A 130 -6.70 10.72 -0.69
N GLU A 131 -5.63 11.18 -1.36
CA GLU A 131 -5.64 11.45 -2.79
C GLU A 131 -5.50 10.16 -3.58
N LYS A 132 -6.38 9.98 -4.59
CA LYS A 132 -6.34 8.83 -5.49
C LYS A 132 -5.31 9.07 -6.59
N HIS A 133 -4.29 8.23 -6.65
CA HIS A 133 -3.36 8.21 -7.77
C HIS A 133 -3.69 7.06 -8.73
N PRO A 134 -3.63 7.25 -10.05
CA PRO A 134 -3.94 6.19 -11.03
C PRO A 134 -3.10 4.92 -10.88
N THR A 135 -1.88 5.05 -10.32
CA THR A 135 -0.96 3.94 -10.10
C THR A 135 -1.16 3.22 -8.78
N ASP A 136 -2.05 3.71 -7.89
CA ASP A 136 -2.28 3.08 -6.60
C ASP A 136 -2.99 1.74 -6.75
N THR A 137 -2.45 0.74 -6.09
CA THR A 137 -3.05 -0.61 -6.01
C THR A 137 -4.12 -0.69 -4.93
N HIS A 138 -4.15 0.25 -4.00
CA HIS A 138 -5.07 0.32 -2.88
C HIS A 138 -6.06 1.47 -3.05
N PRO A 139 -7.33 1.31 -2.61
CA PRO A 139 -8.26 2.43 -2.55
C PRO A 139 -7.79 3.46 -1.52
N PRO A 140 -8.01 4.77 -1.75
CA PRO A 140 -7.77 5.79 -0.75
C PRO A 140 -8.51 5.48 0.55
N ILE A 141 -7.93 5.87 1.69
CA ILE A 141 -8.51 5.58 3.02
C ILE A 141 -9.93 6.15 3.17
N ASN A 142 -10.17 7.35 2.65
CA ASN A 142 -11.50 7.97 2.68
C ASN A 142 -12.53 7.15 1.88
N GLU A 143 -12.17 6.57 0.73
CA GLU A 143 -13.04 5.71 -0.07
C GLU A 143 -13.39 4.42 0.70
N ARG A 144 -12.41 3.81 1.38
CA ARG A 144 -12.60 2.63 2.23
C ARG A 144 -13.54 2.90 3.40
N LEU A 145 -13.33 4.00 4.13
CA LEU A 145 -14.18 4.38 5.26
C LEU A 145 -15.61 4.75 4.81
N ASN A 146 -15.75 5.49 3.70
CA ASN A 146 -17.05 5.81 3.12
C ASN A 146 -17.83 4.54 2.71
N ALA A 147 -17.13 3.55 2.13
CA ALA A 147 -17.76 2.27 1.77
C ALA A 147 -18.28 1.48 2.98
N LEU A 148 -17.75 1.78 4.18
CA LEU A 148 -18.20 1.25 5.49
C LEU A 148 -19.20 2.18 6.18
N GLN A 149 -19.56 3.32 5.60
CA GLN A 149 -20.43 4.37 6.17
C GLN A 149 -19.88 4.97 7.47
N ILE A 150 -18.56 5.16 7.53
CA ILE A 150 -17.84 5.67 8.71
C ILE A 150 -17.28 7.04 8.39
N ASN A 151 -17.48 8.00 9.32
CA ASN A 151 -16.84 9.30 9.27
C ASN A 151 -15.41 9.20 9.83
N GLN A 152 -14.40 9.55 9.02
CA GLN A 152 -13.00 9.51 9.39
C GLN A 152 -12.69 10.36 10.65
N GLU A 153 -13.26 11.55 10.73
CA GLU A 153 -12.96 12.54 11.80
C GLU A 153 -13.26 12.00 13.20
N GLU A 154 -14.29 11.16 13.33
CA GLU A 154 -14.67 10.57 14.62
C GLU A 154 -13.63 9.62 15.22
N TYR A 155 -12.76 9.07 14.35
CA TYR A 155 -11.80 8.03 14.73
C TYR A 155 -10.34 8.49 14.65
N LEU A 156 -10.07 9.66 14.05
CA LEU A 156 -8.73 10.16 13.83
C LEU A 156 -7.94 10.26 15.13
N ASP A 157 -8.49 10.91 16.14
CA ASP A 157 -7.82 11.08 17.43
C ASP A 157 -7.55 9.75 18.14
N LYS A 158 -8.47 8.80 18.04
CA LYS A 158 -8.29 7.47 18.62
C LYS A 158 -7.25 6.64 17.85
N ALA A 159 -7.12 6.86 16.54
CA ALA A 159 -6.18 6.13 15.70
C ALA A 159 -4.73 6.56 15.98
N VAL A 160 -4.51 7.86 16.23
CA VAL A 160 -3.17 8.42 16.49
C VAL A 160 -2.79 8.42 17.97
N GLN A 161 -3.68 7.96 18.85
CA GLN A 161 -3.36 7.75 20.25
C GLN A 161 -2.30 6.64 20.38
N ILE A 162 -1.14 7.00 20.91
CA ILE A 162 -0.08 6.03 21.23
C ILE A 162 -0.65 5.08 22.29
N LEU A 163 -0.66 3.78 21.97
CA LEU A 163 -1.00 2.77 22.95
C LEU A 163 0.10 2.74 24.01
N ASP A 164 -0.21 3.23 25.19
CA ASP A 164 0.67 3.07 26.34
C ASP A 164 0.70 1.57 26.71
N THR A 165 1.72 0.87 26.21
CA THR A 165 1.91 -0.57 26.47
C THR A 165 2.51 -0.85 27.87
N SER A 166 2.64 0.19 28.72
CA SER A 166 3.25 0.07 30.04
C SER A 166 2.36 -0.59 31.10
N ASN A 167 1.14 -1.03 30.77
CA ASN A 167 0.16 -1.61 31.69
C ASN A 167 -0.31 -3.02 31.30
N ASN A 168 0.59 -3.90 30.85
CA ASN A 168 0.31 -5.35 30.78
C ASN A 168 1.49 -6.15 31.31
#